data_226c4449fcb469f2885ecfbedad19548
#
_entry.id   226c4449fcb469f2885ecfbedad19548
#
_cell.length_a   1.000
_cell.length_b   1.000
_cell.length_c   1.000
_cell.angle_alpha   90.00
_cell.angle_beta   90.00
_cell.angle_gamma   90.00
#
_symmetry.space_group_name_H-M   'P 1'
#
loop_
_entity.id
_entity.type
_entity.pdbx_description
1 polymer ?
#
loop_
_entity_poly.entity_id
_entity_poly.type
_entity_poly.pdbx_seq_one_letter_code
_entity_poly.pdbx_strand_id
1 'polypeptide(L)'
;NILDMELGVNVFDMSDPTRPVRTARLVTPAMLSPHESLVVSQEGGVLAAVLGNPAFGPGIVDIYDVSEDCRNPVLKSSTPLGLFGHESGISPDGKTFFSGSPSTSTLVALDISNPSLPRPLWAGQYSSHGLSISPDGNRAYVASIGDPAGMLILDISEIQARKANPQVREVSRLTWDTVTIPQNAIPFTRNGKQYVMEVDEYSGGNGGPIPVGIHGPNVGAARIIDISDETKPKVISNLRLDVHNIANREEIASDPGAQNPTGGYAGHYCNIPTRVNPTIVACSMILSGLRIFDIRDPANPVEVAYFNAPVKPRVLTLPAPASNWAMSSPAFVPERKEIWYT
;
A
#
# COMPACT_ATOMS: atom_id res chain seq x y z
N ASN A 1 -18.20 20.46 10.69
CA ASN A 1 -18.37 21.33 9.53
C ASN A 1 -17.49 20.79 8.40
N ILE A 2 -18.07 20.46 7.24
CA ILE A 2 -17.30 19.95 6.07
C ILE A 2 -16.23 20.97 5.65
N LEU A 3 -16.45 22.26 5.94
CA LEU A 3 -15.53 23.35 5.65
C LEU A 3 -14.27 23.35 6.56
N ASP A 4 -14.28 22.58 7.64
CA ASP A 4 -13.12 22.47 8.54
C ASP A 4 -12.22 21.27 8.18
N MET A 5 -12.57 20.47 7.17
CA MET A 5 -11.69 19.43 6.63
C MET A 5 -10.57 20.07 5.80
N GLU A 6 -9.37 19.98 6.29
CA GLU A 6 -8.19 20.40 5.54
C GLU A 6 -7.86 19.36 4.47
N LEU A 7 -8.33 19.57 3.25
CA LEU A 7 -7.95 18.75 2.09
C LEU A 7 -6.46 18.91 1.78
N GLY A 8 -5.85 17.86 1.26
CA GLY A 8 -4.46 17.86 0.82
C GLY A 8 -3.53 17.07 1.74
N VAL A 9 -2.29 16.95 1.30
CA VAL A 9 -1.22 16.26 2.03
C VAL A 9 -0.56 17.21 3.00
N ASN A 10 -0.55 16.88 4.28
CA ASN A 10 0.18 17.64 5.29
C ASN A 10 1.58 17.07 5.49
N VAL A 11 2.57 17.95 5.57
CA VAL A 11 3.96 17.62 5.88
C VAL A 11 4.25 18.03 7.31
N PHE A 12 4.82 17.10 8.09
CA PHE A 12 5.14 17.35 9.48
C PHE A 12 6.64 17.15 9.75
N ASP A 13 7.23 18.09 10.47
CA ASP A 13 8.51 17.87 11.14
C ASP A 13 8.27 17.02 12.38
N MET A 14 8.85 15.82 12.39
CA MET A 14 8.75 14.83 13.44
C MET A 14 10.03 14.73 14.28
N SER A 15 10.86 15.78 14.30
CA SER A 15 12.08 15.83 15.13
C SER A 15 11.76 15.63 16.62
N ASP A 16 10.64 16.17 17.08
CA ASP A 16 10.00 15.82 18.36
C ASP A 16 8.64 15.15 18.07
N PRO A 17 8.56 13.81 18.11
CA PRO A 17 7.32 13.10 17.77
C PRO A 17 6.19 13.32 18.79
N THR A 18 6.50 13.85 19.99
CA THR A 18 5.49 14.23 20.99
C THR A 18 4.83 15.58 20.65
N ARG A 19 5.46 16.36 19.79
CA ARG A 19 5.00 17.69 19.35
C ARG A 19 5.26 17.90 17.85
N PRO A 20 4.59 17.14 16.96
CA PRO A 20 4.76 17.29 15.53
C PRO A 20 4.40 18.70 15.06
N VAL A 21 5.23 19.27 14.19
CA VAL A 21 5.03 20.62 13.65
C VAL A 21 4.71 20.52 12.16
N ARG A 22 3.52 20.99 11.77
CA ARG A 22 3.19 21.05 10.33
C ARG A 22 4.05 22.12 9.66
N THR A 23 4.84 21.73 8.68
CA THR A 23 5.76 22.60 7.93
C THR A 23 5.20 23.01 6.56
N ALA A 24 4.44 22.13 5.91
CA ALA A 24 3.81 22.42 4.63
C ALA A 24 2.45 21.71 4.49
N ARG A 25 1.67 22.21 3.53
CA ARG A 25 0.43 21.59 3.06
C ARG A 25 0.39 21.62 1.54
N LEU A 26 0.31 20.45 0.92
CA LEU A 26 0.31 20.31 -0.53
C LEU A 26 -1.14 20.19 -1.01
N VAL A 27 -1.55 21.06 -1.93
CA VAL A 27 -2.94 21.17 -2.41
C VAL A 27 -3.05 21.18 -3.94
N THR A 28 -2.04 20.67 -4.60
CA THR A 28 -2.09 20.46 -6.05
C THR A 28 -3.06 19.33 -6.40
N PRO A 29 -3.50 19.17 -7.64
CA PRO A 29 -4.59 18.25 -7.97
C PRO A 29 -4.43 16.83 -7.46
N ALA A 30 -3.28 16.19 -7.63
CA ALA A 30 -3.08 14.85 -7.08
C ALA A 30 -2.98 14.86 -5.55
N MET A 31 -2.40 15.90 -4.96
CA MET A 31 -2.25 16.00 -3.50
C MET A 31 -3.56 16.32 -2.78
N LEU A 32 -4.60 16.79 -3.46
CA LEU A 32 -5.93 16.97 -2.85
C LEU A 32 -6.57 15.64 -2.42
N SER A 33 -6.33 14.58 -3.17
CA SER A 33 -6.79 13.22 -2.85
C SER A 33 -5.90 12.17 -3.49
N PRO A 34 -4.66 12.02 -3.01
CA PRO A 34 -3.75 10.99 -3.53
C PRO A 34 -4.24 9.60 -3.19
N HIS A 35 -5.14 9.48 -2.20
CA HIS A 35 -5.63 8.21 -1.70
C HIS A 35 -4.44 7.32 -1.28
N GLU A 36 -4.21 6.22 -1.97
CA GLU A 36 -3.14 5.26 -1.69
C GLU A 36 -1.90 5.44 -2.57
N SER A 37 -1.92 6.47 -3.44
CA SER A 37 -0.87 6.63 -4.44
C SER A 37 0.37 7.40 -3.98
N LEU A 38 0.41 7.90 -2.76
CA LEU A 38 1.52 8.73 -2.28
C LEU A 38 2.78 7.89 -2.07
N VAL A 39 3.82 8.15 -2.85
CA VAL A 39 5.10 7.43 -2.78
C VAL A 39 6.28 8.37 -2.69
N VAL A 40 7.32 7.93 -1.97
CA VAL A 40 8.58 8.67 -1.79
C VAL A 40 9.75 7.79 -2.20
N SER A 41 10.66 8.32 -3.01
CA SER A 41 12.01 7.77 -3.18
C SER A 41 12.98 8.67 -2.42
N GLN A 42 13.59 8.14 -1.36
CA GLN A 42 14.61 8.86 -0.61
C GLN A 42 15.88 9.06 -1.45
N GLU A 43 16.29 8.02 -2.19
CA GLU A 43 17.48 8.07 -3.06
C GLU A 43 17.28 9.09 -4.20
N GLY A 44 16.09 9.10 -4.81
CA GLY A 44 15.76 10.05 -5.88
C GLY A 44 15.39 11.44 -5.40
N GLY A 45 15.15 11.65 -4.09
CA GLY A 45 14.68 12.91 -3.55
C GLY A 45 13.31 13.36 -4.09
N VAL A 46 12.43 12.39 -4.39
CA VAL A 46 11.16 12.63 -5.09
C VAL A 46 9.99 12.16 -4.23
N LEU A 47 8.96 13.01 -4.12
CA LEU A 47 7.62 12.67 -3.67
C LEU A 47 6.68 12.73 -4.87
N ALA A 48 5.91 11.70 -5.12
CA ALA A 48 4.97 11.65 -6.23
C ALA A 48 3.63 11.00 -5.83
N ALA A 49 2.57 11.39 -6.52
CA ALA A 49 1.25 10.78 -6.40
C ALA A 49 0.45 10.95 -7.68
N VAL A 50 -0.53 10.08 -7.90
CA VAL A 50 -1.63 10.33 -8.84
C VAL A 50 -2.87 10.74 -8.03
N LEU A 51 -3.80 11.49 -8.63
CA LEU A 51 -5.12 11.70 -8.04
C LEU A 51 -5.88 10.37 -8.02
N GLY A 52 -5.83 9.69 -6.87
CA GLY A 52 -6.23 8.28 -6.73
C GLY A 52 -7.70 8.07 -6.45
N ASN A 53 -8.40 9.07 -5.88
CA ASN A 53 -9.81 8.97 -5.58
C ASN A 53 -10.52 10.34 -5.72
N PRO A 54 -11.48 10.50 -6.67
CA PRO A 54 -11.86 9.50 -7.67
C PRO A 54 -10.79 9.32 -8.75
N ALA A 55 -10.56 8.08 -9.16
CA ALA A 55 -9.74 7.79 -10.33
C ALA A 55 -10.47 8.23 -11.61
N PHE A 56 -9.78 8.91 -12.51
CA PHE A 56 -10.36 9.37 -13.78
C PHE A 56 -9.30 9.40 -14.90
N GLY A 57 -9.75 9.39 -16.13
CA GLY A 57 -8.89 9.64 -17.28
C GLY A 57 -8.83 11.13 -17.62
N PRO A 58 -7.64 11.70 -17.86
CA PRO A 58 -6.33 11.03 -18.03
C PRO A 58 -5.55 10.78 -16.73
N GLY A 59 -6.07 11.14 -15.54
CA GLY A 59 -5.39 11.08 -14.25
C GLY A 59 -4.26 12.09 -14.12
N ILE A 60 -4.23 12.82 -13.01
CA ILE A 60 -3.19 13.83 -12.77
C ILE A 60 -2.13 13.25 -11.86
N VAL A 61 -0.86 13.39 -12.29
CA VAL A 61 0.32 13.03 -11.49
C VAL A 61 1.03 14.31 -11.08
N ASP A 62 1.25 14.45 -9.78
CA ASP A 62 2.06 15.53 -9.21
C ASP A 62 3.42 14.96 -8.76
N ILE A 63 4.49 15.68 -9.08
CA ILE A 63 5.86 15.32 -8.72
C ILE A 63 6.48 16.48 -7.98
N TYR A 64 7.01 16.19 -6.81
CA TYR A 64 7.70 17.14 -5.94
C TYR A 64 9.15 16.72 -5.71
N ASP A 65 10.02 17.70 -5.62
CA ASP A 65 11.38 17.57 -5.14
C ASP A 65 11.40 17.72 -3.61
N VAL A 66 11.99 16.76 -2.94
CA VAL A 66 12.19 16.73 -1.48
C VAL A 66 13.67 16.56 -1.10
N SER A 67 14.58 16.68 -2.08
CA SER A 67 16.02 16.42 -1.90
C SER A 67 16.72 17.47 -1.05
N GLU A 68 16.34 18.74 -1.20
CA GLU A 68 16.96 19.87 -0.49
C GLU A 68 16.39 20.03 0.91
N ASP A 69 15.06 20.08 1.03
CA ASP A 69 14.34 20.22 2.30
C ASP A 69 13.00 19.48 2.21
N CYS A 70 12.95 18.29 2.80
CA CYS A 70 11.74 17.49 2.83
C CYS A 70 10.58 18.10 3.64
N ARG A 71 10.84 19.12 4.46
CA ARG A 71 9.81 19.87 5.18
C ARG A 71 9.05 20.84 4.27
N ASN A 72 9.65 21.23 3.14
CA ASN A 72 9.10 22.16 2.18
C ASN A 72 9.18 21.60 0.76
N PRO A 73 8.38 20.56 0.42
CA PRO A 73 8.39 19.95 -0.92
C PRO A 73 8.14 20.98 -2.03
N VAL A 74 8.94 20.93 -3.09
CA VAL A 74 8.85 21.86 -4.22
C VAL A 74 8.21 21.19 -5.42
N LEU A 75 7.02 21.64 -5.84
CA LEU A 75 6.35 21.12 -7.04
C LEU A 75 7.24 21.29 -8.28
N LYS A 76 7.51 20.21 -8.99
CA LYS A 76 8.23 20.21 -10.27
C LYS A 76 7.29 20.07 -11.45
N SER A 77 6.25 19.26 -11.34
CA SER A 77 5.26 19.10 -12.40
C SER A 77 3.92 18.60 -11.87
N SER A 78 2.86 18.93 -12.61
CA SER A 78 1.51 18.41 -12.45
C SER A 78 0.98 18.09 -13.86
N THR A 79 0.84 16.81 -14.20
CA THR A 79 0.62 16.39 -15.60
C THR A 79 -0.46 15.32 -15.71
N PRO A 80 -1.25 15.31 -16.82
CA PRO A 80 -2.33 14.35 -17.01
C PRO A 80 -1.84 13.01 -17.59
N LEU A 81 -0.95 12.31 -16.88
CA LEU A 81 -0.30 11.09 -17.36
C LEU A 81 -0.64 9.84 -16.53
N GLY A 82 -1.50 9.96 -15.54
CA GLY A 82 -1.76 8.90 -14.55
C GLY A 82 -2.77 7.83 -14.96
N LEU A 83 -3.51 8.03 -16.03
CA LEU A 83 -4.44 7.11 -16.70
C LEU A 83 -5.31 6.27 -15.72
N PHE A 84 -6.30 6.89 -15.09
CA PHE A 84 -7.19 6.27 -14.09
C PHE A 84 -6.46 5.70 -12.87
N GLY A 85 -5.29 6.22 -12.54
CA GLY A 85 -4.49 5.73 -11.42
C GLY A 85 -5.23 5.80 -10.08
N HIS A 86 -4.93 4.85 -9.22
CA HIS A 86 -5.52 4.69 -7.91
C HIS A 86 -4.42 4.53 -6.85
N GLU A 87 -3.52 3.59 -7.05
CA GLU A 87 -2.33 3.40 -6.24
C GLU A 87 -1.07 3.43 -7.12
N SER A 88 0.09 3.58 -6.50
CA SER A 88 1.34 3.85 -7.20
C SER A 88 2.50 3.01 -6.70
N GLY A 89 3.55 2.98 -7.50
CA GLY A 89 4.87 2.52 -7.14
C GLY A 89 5.94 3.45 -7.69
N ILE A 90 7.12 3.38 -7.10
CA ILE A 90 8.28 4.13 -7.58
C ILE A 90 9.51 3.23 -7.64
N SER A 91 10.33 3.39 -8.67
CA SER A 91 11.62 2.67 -8.74
C SER A 91 12.55 3.16 -7.62
N PRO A 92 13.43 2.30 -7.08
CA PRO A 92 14.34 2.68 -5.99
C PRO A 92 15.19 3.91 -6.31
N ASP A 93 15.64 4.06 -7.56
CA ASP A 93 16.42 5.20 -8.03
C ASP A 93 15.60 6.48 -8.25
N GLY A 94 14.28 6.45 -7.96
CA GLY A 94 13.38 7.58 -8.10
C GLY A 94 13.12 8.06 -9.53
N LYS A 95 13.49 7.26 -10.55
CA LYS A 95 13.40 7.71 -11.95
C LYS A 95 12.19 7.18 -12.71
N THR A 96 11.46 6.21 -12.15
CA THR A 96 10.24 5.68 -12.76
C THR A 96 9.09 5.70 -11.76
N PHE A 97 8.01 6.35 -12.12
CA PHE A 97 6.75 6.31 -11.38
C PHE A 97 5.78 5.36 -12.09
N PHE A 98 5.14 4.49 -11.32
CA PHE A 98 4.12 3.57 -11.81
C PHE A 98 2.77 3.99 -11.24
N SER A 99 1.76 4.03 -12.11
CA SER A 99 0.37 4.30 -11.74
C SER A 99 -0.49 3.09 -12.11
N GLY A 100 -1.04 2.44 -11.10
CA GLY A 100 -1.92 1.27 -11.24
C GLY A 100 -3.39 1.65 -11.11
N SER A 101 -4.25 0.95 -11.84
CA SER A 101 -5.69 1.11 -11.78
C SER A 101 -6.39 -0.23 -11.67
N PRO A 102 -7.05 -0.51 -10.53
CA PRO A 102 -7.86 -1.72 -10.40
C PRO A 102 -9.15 -1.64 -11.24
N SER A 103 -9.71 -0.43 -11.40
CA SER A 103 -11.00 -0.24 -12.08
C SER A 103 -10.94 -0.42 -13.59
N THR A 104 -9.82 -0.08 -14.23
CA THR A 104 -9.61 -0.20 -15.69
C THR A 104 -8.61 -1.28 -16.06
N SER A 105 -8.04 -1.98 -15.06
CA SER A 105 -6.97 -2.96 -15.26
C SER A 105 -5.79 -2.40 -16.05
N THR A 106 -5.42 -1.14 -15.79
CA THR A 106 -4.29 -0.49 -16.46
C THR A 106 -3.13 -0.29 -15.51
N LEU A 107 -1.92 -0.44 -16.03
CA LEU A 107 -0.68 -0.09 -15.36
C LEU A 107 0.15 0.75 -16.34
N VAL A 108 0.59 1.92 -15.87
CA VAL A 108 1.45 2.81 -16.67
C VAL A 108 2.78 3.05 -15.96
N ALA A 109 3.83 3.25 -16.74
CA ALA A 109 5.15 3.66 -16.27
C ALA A 109 5.52 5.01 -16.88
N LEU A 110 5.95 5.94 -16.04
CA LEU A 110 6.40 7.27 -16.43
C LEU A 110 7.88 7.45 -16.13
N ASP A 111 8.64 7.99 -17.09
CA ASP A 111 9.97 8.50 -16.84
C ASP A 111 9.87 9.83 -16.08
N ILE A 112 10.37 9.85 -14.86
CA ILE A 112 10.44 11.03 -13.99
C ILE A 112 11.88 11.41 -13.65
N SER A 113 12.86 10.91 -14.42
CA SER A 113 14.28 11.27 -14.24
C SER A 113 14.53 12.77 -14.38
N ASN A 114 13.69 13.46 -15.15
CA ASN A 114 13.52 14.90 -15.07
C ASN A 114 12.13 15.19 -14.45
N PRO A 115 12.03 15.48 -13.15
CA PRO A 115 10.75 15.65 -12.48
C PRO A 115 9.93 16.85 -13.00
N SER A 116 10.56 17.79 -13.70
CA SER A 116 9.87 18.93 -14.34
C SER A 116 9.28 18.58 -15.71
N LEU A 117 9.64 17.43 -16.30
CA LEU A 117 9.20 17.02 -17.63
C LEU A 117 8.99 15.49 -17.68
N PRO A 118 8.02 14.96 -16.94
CA PRO A 118 7.72 13.53 -16.97
C PRO A 118 7.26 13.07 -18.36
N ARG A 119 7.56 11.83 -18.73
CA ARG A 119 7.23 11.26 -20.03
C ARG A 119 6.67 9.85 -19.89
N PRO A 120 5.66 9.46 -20.71
CA PRO A 120 5.24 8.07 -20.79
C PRO A 120 6.39 7.16 -21.26
N LEU A 121 6.59 6.03 -20.58
CA LEU A 121 7.51 4.97 -20.99
C LEU A 121 6.77 3.79 -21.53
N TRP A 122 5.69 3.40 -20.87
CA TRP A 122 4.95 2.20 -21.18
C TRP A 122 3.55 2.23 -20.55
N ALA A 123 2.62 1.54 -21.19
CA ALA A 123 1.30 1.24 -20.65
C ALA A 123 0.86 -0.17 -21.03
N GLY A 124 0.20 -0.88 -20.12
CA GLY A 124 -0.29 -2.24 -20.36
C GLY A 124 -1.54 -2.57 -19.56
N GLN A 125 -2.10 -3.74 -19.86
CA GLN A 125 -3.33 -4.26 -19.25
C GLN A 125 -2.97 -5.22 -18.12
N TYR A 126 -2.82 -4.69 -16.92
CA TYR A 126 -2.64 -5.43 -15.67
C TYR A 126 -3.52 -4.83 -14.60
N SER A 127 -4.38 -5.64 -14.00
CA SER A 127 -5.15 -5.21 -12.84
C SER A 127 -4.19 -5.01 -11.68
N SER A 128 -3.96 -3.77 -11.32
CA SER A 128 -3.04 -3.39 -10.24
C SER A 128 -3.81 -2.56 -9.22
N HIS A 129 -3.90 -3.08 -8.00
CA HIS A 129 -4.19 -2.25 -6.85
C HIS A 129 -2.88 -1.59 -6.43
N GLY A 130 -2.13 -2.17 -5.51
CA GLY A 130 -0.80 -1.69 -5.18
C GLY A 130 0.33 -2.48 -5.83
N LEU A 131 1.52 -1.90 -5.83
CA LEU A 131 2.71 -2.56 -6.33
C LEU A 131 3.99 -2.08 -5.63
N SER A 132 4.96 -2.98 -5.60
CA SER A 132 6.32 -2.63 -5.19
C SER A 132 7.33 -3.04 -6.25
N ILE A 133 8.40 -2.27 -6.34
CA ILE A 133 9.49 -2.52 -7.29
C ILE A 133 10.64 -3.20 -6.55
N SER A 134 11.30 -4.16 -7.19
CA SER A 134 12.50 -4.83 -6.67
C SER A 134 13.65 -3.83 -6.44
N PRO A 135 14.61 -4.13 -5.54
CA PRO A 135 15.75 -3.24 -5.28
C PRO A 135 16.59 -2.91 -6.52
N ASP A 136 16.65 -3.81 -7.50
CA ASP A 136 17.36 -3.60 -8.76
C ASP A 136 16.51 -2.93 -9.86
N GLY A 137 15.22 -2.66 -9.58
CA GLY A 137 14.29 -2.05 -10.51
C GLY A 137 13.76 -2.97 -11.62
N ASN A 138 14.09 -4.26 -11.61
CA ASN A 138 13.81 -5.17 -12.72
C ASN A 138 12.51 -5.96 -12.58
N ARG A 139 11.91 -5.97 -11.39
CA ARG A 139 10.64 -6.66 -11.10
C ARG A 139 9.62 -5.72 -10.49
N ALA A 140 8.36 -5.90 -10.87
CA ALA A 140 7.22 -5.36 -10.15
C ALA A 140 6.43 -6.52 -9.52
N TYR A 141 6.13 -6.38 -8.24
CA TYR A 141 5.25 -7.28 -7.48
C TYR A 141 3.93 -6.56 -7.31
N VAL A 142 2.89 -7.07 -7.97
CA VAL A 142 1.62 -6.38 -8.13
C VAL A 142 0.52 -7.12 -7.38
N ALA A 143 -0.15 -6.42 -6.48
CA ALA A 143 -1.39 -6.88 -5.87
C ALA A 143 -2.50 -6.77 -6.92
N SER A 144 -3.01 -7.92 -7.38
CA SER A 144 -3.91 -7.99 -8.53
C SER A 144 -5.34 -8.23 -8.10
N ILE A 145 -6.19 -7.23 -8.31
CA ILE A 145 -7.64 -7.37 -8.18
C ILE A 145 -8.15 -8.02 -9.45
N GLY A 146 -8.14 -9.33 -9.49
CA GLY A 146 -8.68 -10.11 -10.60
C GLY A 146 -9.76 -11.06 -10.11
N ASP A 147 -10.32 -11.84 -11.04
CA ASP A 147 -11.12 -13.02 -10.72
C ASP A 147 -10.46 -14.22 -11.42
N PRO A 148 -9.69 -15.00 -10.67
CA PRO A 148 -9.39 -14.92 -9.23
C PRO A 148 -8.39 -13.82 -8.87
N ALA A 149 -8.49 -13.29 -7.63
CA ALA A 149 -7.56 -12.34 -7.07
C ALA A 149 -6.19 -12.97 -6.77
N GLY A 150 -5.15 -12.15 -6.66
CA GLY A 150 -3.82 -12.69 -6.41
C GLY A 150 -2.67 -11.70 -6.52
N MET A 151 -1.50 -12.24 -6.81
CA MET A 151 -0.27 -11.48 -7.00
C MET A 151 0.35 -11.81 -8.37
N LEU A 152 0.86 -10.78 -9.05
CA LEU A 152 1.66 -10.92 -10.26
C LEU A 152 3.13 -10.60 -9.97
N ILE A 153 4.02 -11.31 -10.65
CA ILE A 153 5.43 -10.92 -10.79
C ILE A 153 5.64 -10.53 -12.25
N LEU A 154 6.02 -9.27 -12.47
CA LEU A 154 6.27 -8.74 -13.81
C LEU A 154 7.75 -8.46 -14.00
N ASP A 155 8.32 -8.86 -15.14
CA ASP A 155 9.62 -8.42 -15.62
C ASP A 155 9.46 -7.04 -16.27
N ILE A 156 10.03 -6.03 -15.63
CA ILE A 156 10.03 -4.62 -16.07
C ILE A 156 11.45 -4.13 -16.39
N SER A 157 12.37 -5.03 -16.57
CA SER A 157 13.80 -4.74 -16.81
C SER A 157 14.04 -3.84 -18.03
N GLU A 158 13.22 -3.96 -19.06
CA GLU A 158 13.32 -3.10 -20.24
C GLU A 158 12.85 -1.65 -19.97
N ILE A 159 11.90 -1.46 -19.05
CA ILE A 159 11.53 -0.13 -18.54
C ILE A 159 12.68 0.46 -17.75
N GLN A 160 13.26 -0.30 -16.81
CA GLN A 160 14.41 0.14 -16.02
C GLN A 160 15.61 0.50 -16.89
N ALA A 161 15.88 -0.28 -17.93
CA ALA A 161 16.94 -0.03 -18.90
C ALA A 161 16.63 1.09 -19.91
N ARG A 162 15.46 1.75 -19.83
CA ARG A 162 15.02 2.81 -20.75
C ARG A 162 15.09 2.40 -22.22
N LYS A 163 14.75 1.14 -22.54
CA LYS A 163 14.71 0.69 -23.94
C LYS A 163 13.62 1.45 -24.72
N ALA A 164 13.88 1.67 -25.99
CA ALA A 164 12.83 2.13 -26.90
C ALA A 164 11.76 1.04 -27.04
N ASN A 165 10.48 1.41 -26.81
CA ASN A 165 9.34 0.47 -26.79
C ASN A 165 9.54 -0.73 -25.85
N PRO A 166 9.73 -0.50 -24.56
CA PRO A 166 10.02 -1.55 -23.60
C PRO A 166 8.87 -2.56 -23.52
N GLN A 167 9.20 -3.84 -23.35
CA GLN A 167 8.24 -4.91 -23.16
C GLN A 167 8.18 -5.31 -21.68
N VAL A 168 6.97 -5.47 -21.17
CA VAL A 168 6.71 -6.05 -19.85
C VAL A 168 6.23 -7.48 -20.05
N ARG A 169 6.75 -8.40 -19.25
CA ARG A 169 6.39 -9.82 -19.32
C ARG A 169 5.90 -10.30 -17.98
N GLU A 170 4.80 -11.03 -17.96
CA GLU A 170 4.38 -11.76 -16.77
C GLU A 170 5.36 -12.93 -16.53
N VAL A 171 6.05 -12.92 -15.40
CA VAL A 171 6.92 -14.02 -14.95
C VAL A 171 6.07 -15.11 -14.35
N SER A 172 5.14 -14.74 -13.48
CA SER A 172 4.20 -15.66 -12.85
C SER A 172 2.97 -14.94 -12.28
N ARG A 173 1.95 -15.75 -11.99
CA ARG A 173 0.73 -15.37 -11.32
C ARG A 173 0.43 -16.38 -10.22
N LEU A 174 0.22 -15.92 -9.01
CA LEU A 174 -0.29 -16.68 -7.89
C LEU A 174 -1.68 -16.17 -7.54
N THR A 175 -2.65 -17.06 -7.48
CA THR A 175 -4.05 -16.72 -7.18
C THR A 175 -4.54 -17.50 -5.96
N TRP A 176 -5.59 -17.00 -5.33
CA TRP A 176 -6.26 -17.64 -4.20
C TRP A 176 -7.77 -17.46 -4.28
N ASP A 177 -8.49 -18.39 -3.66
CA ASP A 177 -9.96 -18.47 -3.75
C ASP A 177 -10.69 -17.52 -2.80
N THR A 178 -9.96 -16.85 -1.92
CA THR A 178 -10.55 -15.92 -0.96
C THR A 178 -10.94 -14.63 -1.67
N VAL A 179 -12.20 -14.23 -1.52
CA VAL A 179 -12.72 -12.97 -2.10
C VAL A 179 -12.35 -11.81 -1.19
N THR A 180 -11.08 -11.49 -1.17
CA THR A 180 -10.51 -10.32 -0.50
C THR A 180 -9.83 -9.45 -1.56
N ILE A 181 -9.53 -8.21 -1.23
CA ILE A 181 -8.93 -7.27 -2.17
C ILE A 181 -7.42 -7.22 -1.92
N PRO A 182 -6.57 -7.81 -2.79
CA PRO A 182 -5.13 -7.65 -2.69
C PRO A 182 -4.76 -6.16 -2.72
N GLN A 183 -4.03 -5.70 -1.68
CA GLN A 183 -3.74 -4.29 -1.48
C GLN A 183 -2.30 -3.96 -1.87
N ASN A 184 -1.32 -4.67 -1.33
CA ASN A 184 0.08 -4.39 -1.59
C ASN A 184 0.94 -5.65 -1.51
N ALA A 185 2.09 -5.64 -2.21
CA ALA A 185 3.02 -6.76 -2.28
C ALA A 185 4.46 -6.24 -2.13
N ILE A 186 5.11 -6.53 -1.00
CA ILE A 186 6.42 -5.99 -0.63
C ILE A 186 7.48 -7.09 -0.67
N PRO A 187 8.46 -7.06 -1.60
CA PRO A 187 9.52 -8.06 -1.65
C PRO A 187 10.54 -7.86 -0.53
N PHE A 188 11.05 -8.95 0.01
CA PHE A 188 12.15 -8.96 0.98
C PHE A 188 12.97 -10.24 0.90
N THR A 189 14.17 -10.20 1.49
CA THR A 189 15.03 -11.39 1.63
C THR A 189 15.19 -11.76 3.10
N ARG A 190 15.18 -13.06 3.38
CA ARG A 190 15.47 -13.59 4.71
C ARG A 190 16.38 -14.80 4.60
N ASN A 191 17.58 -14.75 5.25
CA ASN A 191 18.57 -15.81 5.21
C ASN A 191 18.93 -16.24 3.75
N GLY A 192 19.03 -15.27 2.85
CA GLY A 192 19.35 -15.50 1.44
C GLY A 192 18.22 -16.02 0.56
N LYS A 193 17.02 -16.27 1.12
CA LYS A 193 15.81 -16.61 0.37
C LYS A 193 14.97 -15.38 0.08
N GLN A 194 14.22 -15.43 -1.01
CA GLN A 194 13.37 -14.33 -1.46
C GLN A 194 11.91 -14.60 -1.11
N TYR A 195 11.24 -13.56 -0.60
CA TYR A 195 9.84 -13.60 -0.19
C TYR A 195 9.12 -12.34 -0.62
N VAL A 196 7.79 -12.41 -0.63
CA VAL A 196 6.90 -11.26 -0.70
C VAL A 196 5.98 -11.28 0.50
N MET A 197 5.86 -10.14 1.19
CA MET A 197 4.77 -9.84 2.11
C MET A 197 3.64 -9.25 1.28
N GLU A 198 2.54 -9.96 1.19
CA GLU A 198 1.33 -9.48 0.54
C GLU A 198 0.25 -9.28 1.59
N VAL A 199 -0.64 -8.31 1.40
CA VAL A 199 -1.76 -8.04 2.29
C VAL A 199 -3.03 -7.85 1.48
N ASP A 200 -4.10 -8.53 1.92
CA ASP A 200 -5.45 -8.29 1.44
C ASP A 200 -6.19 -7.36 2.39
N GLU A 201 -6.91 -6.42 1.82
CA GLU A 201 -7.85 -5.58 2.56
C GLU A 201 -9.27 -6.17 2.51
N TYR A 202 -10.11 -5.73 3.46
CA TYR A 202 -11.52 -6.05 3.59
C TYR A 202 -11.84 -7.54 3.75
N SER A 203 -13.11 -7.86 3.80
CA SER A 203 -13.61 -9.23 3.75
C SER A 203 -14.64 -9.36 2.64
N GLY A 204 -14.42 -10.33 1.76
CA GLY A 204 -15.32 -10.58 0.65
C GLY A 204 -16.53 -11.41 1.06
N GLY A 205 -17.70 -11.01 0.58
CA GLY A 205 -18.87 -11.87 0.45
C GLY A 205 -18.98 -12.32 -1.00
N ASN A 206 -19.56 -13.47 -1.25
CA ASN A 206 -19.74 -14.05 -2.59
C ASN A 206 -20.22 -13.02 -3.63
N GLY A 207 -19.31 -12.54 -4.47
CA GLY A 207 -19.64 -11.83 -5.71
C GLY A 207 -20.07 -10.36 -5.61
N GLY A 208 -19.91 -9.69 -4.47
CA GLY A 208 -20.21 -8.26 -4.36
C GLY A 208 -18.96 -7.40 -4.18
N PRO A 209 -18.95 -6.19 -4.73
CA PRO A 209 -17.80 -5.28 -4.62
C PRO A 209 -17.66 -4.62 -3.24
N ILE A 210 -18.50 -4.96 -2.27
CA ILE A 210 -18.49 -4.37 -0.94
C ILE A 210 -18.34 -5.50 0.09
N PRO A 211 -17.30 -5.44 0.90
CA PRO A 211 -17.07 -6.40 1.95
C PRO A 211 -18.16 -6.29 3.00
N VAL A 212 -18.69 -7.42 3.37
CA VAL A 212 -19.66 -7.52 4.46
C VAL A 212 -18.88 -7.82 5.74
N GLY A 213 -18.10 -6.86 6.22
CA GLY A 213 -17.44 -6.92 7.50
C GLY A 213 -16.85 -8.28 7.85
N ILE A 214 -16.87 -8.65 9.12
CA ILE A 214 -16.33 -9.92 9.65
C ILE A 214 -17.20 -11.16 9.39
N HIS A 215 -18.27 -11.06 8.63
CA HIS A 215 -19.28 -12.13 8.51
C HIS A 215 -18.91 -13.24 7.51
N GLY A 216 -17.71 -13.27 6.97
CA GLY A 216 -17.27 -14.34 6.08
C GLY A 216 -16.05 -15.09 6.62
N PRO A 217 -15.75 -16.30 6.14
CA PRO A 217 -14.51 -16.99 6.45
C PRO A 217 -13.28 -16.24 5.92
N ASN A 218 -13.48 -15.28 5.04
CA ASN A 218 -12.47 -14.63 4.21
C ASN A 218 -12.29 -13.18 4.65
N VAL A 219 -11.72 -12.98 5.82
CA VAL A 219 -11.26 -11.66 6.26
C VAL A 219 -9.88 -11.40 5.66
N GLY A 220 -9.70 -10.24 5.02
CA GLY A 220 -8.41 -9.82 4.48
C GLY A 220 -7.33 -9.79 5.57
N ALA A 221 -6.20 -10.37 5.24
CA ALA A 221 -5.04 -10.46 6.14
C ALA A 221 -3.77 -10.58 5.30
N ALA A 222 -2.63 -10.46 5.95
CA ALA A 222 -1.36 -10.59 5.27
C ALA A 222 -0.94 -12.06 5.10
N ARG A 223 -0.07 -12.30 4.13
CA ARG A 223 0.57 -13.58 3.88
C ARG A 223 2.02 -13.42 3.46
N ILE A 224 2.83 -14.44 3.74
CA ILE A 224 4.20 -14.51 3.23
C ILE A 224 4.23 -15.52 2.09
N ILE A 225 4.79 -15.09 0.97
CA ILE A 225 4.92 -15.85 -0.27
C ILE A 225 6.40 -16.13 -0.51
N ASP A 226 6.79 -17.39 -0.62
CA ASP A 226 8.12 -17.79 -1.06
C ASP A 226 8.22 -17.59 -2.58
N ILE A 227 9.19 -16.78 -3.01
CA ILE A 227 9.49 -16.49 -4.41
C ILE A 227 10.93 -16.88 -4.77
N SER A 228 11.54 -17.81 -4.04
CA SER A 228 12.88 -18.31 -4.35
C SER A 228 12.97 -18.88 -5.78
N ASP A 229 11.86 -19.37 -6.30
CA ASP A 229 11.60 -19.59 -7.72
C ASP A 229 10.46 -18.65 -8.15
N GLU A 230 10.80 -17.51 -8.76
CA GLU A 230 9.82 -16.51 -9.20
C GLU A 230 8.77 -17.08 -10.17
N THR A 231 9.05 -18.20 -10.83
CA THR A 231 8.10 -18.85 -11.76
C THR A 231 7.07 -19.74 -11.03
N LYS A 232 7.28 -20.00 -9.74
CA LYS A 232 6.45 -20.87 -8.91
C LYS A 232 6.25 -20.29 -7.50
N PRO A 233 5.72 -19.09 -7.37
CA PRO A 233 5.47 -18.49 -6.07
C PRO A 233 4.52 -19.34 -5.23
N LYS A 234 4.73 -19.36 -3.90
CA LYS A 234 3.95 -20.19 -3.00
C LYS A 234 3.67 -19.49 -1.68
N VAL A 235 2.41 -19.42 -1.26
CA VAL A 235 2.06 -19.00 0.10
C VAL A 235 2.63 -20.00 1.10
N ILE A 236 3.43 -19.51 2.07
CA ILE A 236 4.03 -20.33 3.11
C ILE A 236 3.44 -20.08 4.49
N SER A 237 2.86 -18.90 4.72
CA SER A 237 2.20 -18.57 5.98
C SER A 237 1.20 -17.43 5.82
N ASN A 238 0.32 -17.29 6.82
CA ASN A 238 -0.63 -16.18 6.92
C ASN A 238 -0.46 -15.48 8.27
N LEU A 239 -0.56 -14.15 8.27
CA LEU A 239 -0.52 -13.30 9.46
C LEU A 239 -1.97 -12.94 9.80
N ARG A 240 -2.59 -13.78 10.64
CA ARG A 240 -4.00 -13.63 11.03
C ARG A 240 -4.12 -13.39 12.52
N LEU A 241 -5.11 -12.61 12.92
CA LEU A 241 -5.50 -12.41 14.31
C LEU A 241 -6.42 -13.55 14.76
N ASP A 242 -6.45 -13.84 16.04
CA ASP A 242 -7.38 -14.82 16.62
C ASP A 242 -8.84 -14.50 16.29
N VAL A 243 -9.18 -13.20 16.26
CA VAL A 243 -10.50 -12.69 15.87
C VAL A 243 -10.89 -13.04 14.42
N HIS A 244 -9.95 -13.37 13.55
CA HIS A 244 -10.23 -13.83 12.19
C HIS A 244 -10.69 -15.30 12.14
N ASN A 245 -10.50 -16.05 13.21
CA ASN A 245 -10.99 -17.42 13.29
C ASN A 245 -12.52 -17.44 13.47
N ILE A 246 -13.20 -18.19 12.60
CA ILE A 246 -14.68 -18.32 12.64
C ILE A 246 -15.15 -18.80 14.01
N ALA A 247 -14.40 -19.70 14.65
CA ALA A 247 -14.77 -20.25 15.96
C ALA A 247 -14.82 -19.18 17.07
N ASN A 248 -14.09 -18.08 16.92
CA ASN A 248 -14.02 -17.02 17.93
C ASN A 248 -15.02 -15.86 17.67
N ARG A 249 -15.82 -15.94 16.60
CA ARG A 249 -16.67 -14.82 16.19
C ARG A 249 -17.87 -14.57 17.08
N GLU A 250 -18.38 -15.57 17.74
CA GLU A 250 -19.48 -15.39 18.69
C GLU A 250 -19.06 -14.51 19.87
N GLU A 251 -17.80 -14.63 20.32
CA GLU A 251 -17.28 -13.83 21.44
C GLU A 251 -17.18 -12.35 21.12
N ILE A 252 -16.98 -12.01 19.85
CA ILE A 252 -16.82 -10.62 19.38
C ILE A 252 -18.10 -10.05 18.75
N ALA A 253 -19.18 -10.78 18.70
CA ALA A 253 -20.42 -10.37 18.02
C ALA A 253 -20.98 -9.03 18.53
N SER A 254 -20.71 -8.69 19.80
CA SER A 254 -21.10 -7.42 20.41
C SER A 254 -20.08 -6.29 20.24
N ASP A 255 -18.89 -6.57 19.72
CA ASP A 255 -17.85 -5.55 19.50
C ASP A 255 -18.29 -4.62 18.37
N PRO A 256 -18.28 -3.28 18.56
CA PRO A 256 -18.57 -2.33 17.50
C PRO A 256 -17.72 -2.50 16.25
N GLY A 257 -16.46 -2.96 16.38
CA GLY A 257 -15.57 -3.30 15.27
C GLY A 257 -16.12 -4.44 14.42
N ALA A 258 -16.72 -5.46 15.06
CA ALA A 258 -17.37 -6.57 14.40
C ALA A 258 -18.59 -6.17 13.59
N GLN A 259 -19.29 -5.11 14.00
CA GLN A 259 -20.49 -4.60 13.37
C GLN A 259 -20.18 -3.60 12.22
N ASN A 260 -18.92 -3.26 12.01
CA ASN A 260 -18.57 -2.28 10.98
C ASN A 260 -18.59 -2.93 9.58
N PRO A 261 -19.46 -2.44 8.67
CA PRO A 261 -19.59 -3.02 7.33
C PRO A 261 -18.40 -2.70 6.42
N THR A 262 -17.54 -1.76 6.83
CA THR A 262 -16.42 -1.29 6.02
C THR A 262 -15.11 -1.65 6.70
N GLY A 263 -14.54 -2.77 6.33
CA GLY A 263 -13.21 -3.20 6.77
C GLY A 263 -13.18 -4.06 8.03
N GLY A 264 -13.96 -3.78 9.08
CA GLY A 264 -13.94 -4.60 10.30
C GLY A 264 -12.54 -4.78 10.87
N TYR A 265 -12.14 -6.04 11.07
CA TYR A 265 -10.79 -6.42 11.54
C TYR A 265 -9.82 -6.79 10.42
N ALA A 266 -10.17 -6.53 9.17
CA ALA A 266 -9.32 -6.84 8.03
C ALA A 266 -8.00 -6.08 8.06
N GLY A 267 -7.00 -6.61 7.37
CA GLY A 267 -5.78 -5.88 7.05
C GLY A 267 -6.04 -4.72 6.11
N HIS A 268 -5.08 -3.82 6.01
CA HIS A 268 -5.03 -2.81 4.95
C HIS A 268 -3.61 -2.69 4.43
N TYR A 269 -2.65 -2.25 5.24
CA TYR A 269 -1.24 -2.18 4.87
C TYR A 269 -0.35 -2.92 5.84
N CYS A 270 0.65 -3.61 5.31
CA CYS A 270 1.80 -4.06 6.07
C CYS A 270 3.07 -3.36 5.58
N ASN A 271 4.06 -3.21 6.45
CA ASN A 271 5.38 -2.75 6.06
C ASN A 271 6.47 -3.39 6.94
N ILE A 272 7.70 -3.36 6.46
CA ILE A 272 8.88 -3.95 7.09
C ILE A 272 9.98 -2.89 7.28
N PRO A 273 10.79 -2.97 8.34
CA PRO A 273 11.82 -1.96 8.61
C PRO A 273 12.94 -1.93 7.58
N THR A 274 13.15 -3.03 6.88
CA THR A 274 14.17 -3.19 5.84
C THR A 274 13.80 -4.32 4.89
N ARG A 275 14.21 -4.22 3.64
CA ARG A 275 14.03 -5.28 2.64
C ARG A 275 15.01 -6.45 2.80
N VAL A 276 16.05 -6.30 3.62
CA VAL A 276 17.08 -7.33 3.83
C VAL A 276 17.04 -7.80 5.29
N ASN A 277 16.76 -9.10 5.47
CA ASN A 277 16.69 -9.77 6.76
C ASN A 277 15.79 -9.07 7.81
N PRO A 278 14.57 -8.61 7.47
CA PRO A 278 13.65 -8.09 8.47
C PRO A 278 13.35 -9.16 9.54
N THR A 279 13.18 -8.73 10.78
CA THR A 279 12.82 -9.59 11.89
C THR A 279 11.36 -9.42 12.29
N ILE A 280 10.77 -8.29 11.93
CA ILE A 280 9.37 -7.95 12.24
C ILE A 280 8.69 -7.37 11.00
N VAL A 281 7.37 -7.46 11.00
CA VAL A 281 6.47 -6.72 10.13
C VAL A 281 5.44 -6.01 11.00
N ALA A 282 5.06 -4.81 10.61
CA ALA A 282 3.93 -4.10 11.20
C ALA A 282 2.79 -4.03 10.18
N CYS A 283 1.57 -4.33 10.60
CA CYS A 283 0.37 -4.31 9.78
C CYS A 283 -0.70 -3.42 10.41
N SER A 284 -1.28 -2.54 9.62
CA SER A 284 -2.51 -1.84 9.97
C SER A 284 -3.70 -2.78 9.75
N MET A 285 -4.38 -3.11 10.85
CA MET A 285 -5.55 -4.00 10.85
C MET A 285 -6.79 -3.16 11.19
N ILE A 286 -7.37 -2.55 10.25
CA ILE A 286 -8.38 -1.48 10.26
C ILE A 286 -8.92 -1.11 11.67
N LEU A 287 -9.82 -1.90 12.27
CA LEU A 287 -10.36 -1.64 13.61
C LEU A 287 -9.63 -2.37 14.75
N SER A 288 -8.60 -3.15 14.43
CA SER A 288 -7.74 -3.79 15.42
C SER A 288 -6.44 -3.04 15.68
N GLY A 289 -6.22 -1.93 14.99
CA GLY A 289 -5.05 -1.09 15.18
C GLY A 289 -3.80 -1.63 14.50
N LEU A 290 -2.66 -1.17 14.97
CA LEU A 290 -1.35 -1.61 14.52
C LEU A 290 -1.00 -2.95 15.15
N ARG A 291 -0.61 -3.93 14.34
CA ARG A 291 -0.20 -5.28 14.78
C ARG A 291 1.23 -5.55 14.34
N ILE A 292 2.03 -6.13 15.22
CA ILE A 292 3.43 -6.42 14.96
C ILE A 292 3.66 -7.93 15.08
N PHE A 293 4.21 -8.51 14.01
CA PHE A 293 4.52 -9.93 13.97
C PHE A 293 6.04 -10.12 13.87
N ASP A 294 6.54 -11.10 14.61
CA ASP A 294 7.88 -11.66 14.44
C ASP A 294 7.87 -12.55 13.18
N ILE A 295 8.75 -12.25 12.23
CA ILE A 295 8.92 -12.98 10.98
C ILE A 295 10.33 -13.55 10.81
N ARG A 296 11.06 -13.74 11.93
CA ARG A 296 12.39 -14.39 11.88
C ARG A 296 12.34 -15.78 11.28
N ASP A 297 11.23 -16.48 11.50
CA ASP A 297 10.82 -17.64 10.71
C ASP A 297 9.62 -17.27 9.83
N PRO A 298 9.82 -17.03 8.52
CA PRO A 298 8.73 -16.63 7.64
C PRO A 298 7.61 -17.68 7.48
N ALA A 299 7.90 -18.94 7.80
CA ALA A 299 6.90 -20.02 7.74
C ALA A 299 5.98 -20.05 8.99
N ASN A 300 6.43 -19.46 10.10
CA ASN A 300 5.73 -19.47 11.39
C ASN A 300 5.74 -18.05 12.02
N PRO A 301 5.07 -17.07 11.42
CA PRO A 301 4.98 -15.72 11.98
C PRO A 301 4.18 -15.73 13.29
N VAL A 302 4.61 -14.93 14.26
CA VAL A 302 3.98 -14.84 15.59
C VAL A 302 3.67 -13.39 15.92
N GLU A 303 2.44 -13.06 16.30
CA GLU A 303 2.10 -11.74 16.81
C GLU A 303 2.83 -11.50 18.14
N VAL A 304 3.56 -10.39 18.24
CA VAL A 304 4.41 -10.06 19.41
C VAL A 304 4.00 -8.78 20.11
N ALA A 305 3.30 -7.89 19.41
CA ALA A 305 2.82 -6.64 20.01
C ALA A 305 1.66 -6.05 19.19
N TYR A 306 0.88 -5.19 19.85
CA TYR A 306 -0.14 -4.39 19.17
C TYR A 306 -0.33 -3.04 19.85
N PHE A 307 -0.89 -2.11 19.11
CA PHE A 307 -1.41 -0.86 19.63
C PHE A 307 -2.72 -0.53 18.92
N ASN A 308 -3.81 -0.39 19.69
CA ASN A 308 -5.09 0.08 19.19
C ASN A 308 -5.46 1.38 19.89
N ALA A 309 -5.56 2.46 19.12
CA ALA A 309 -5.88 3.77 19.67
C ALA A 309 -7.29 3.79 20.27
N PRO A 310 -7.52 4.52 21.39
CA PRO A 310 -8.85 4.63 21.94
C PRO A 310 -9.79 5.36 21.00
N VAL A 311 -11.03 4.87 20.89
CA VAL A 311 -12.09 5.52 20.12
C VAL A 311 -12.38 6.90 20.71
N LYS A 312 -12.30 7.94 19.88
CA LYS A 312 -12.70 9.30 20.26
C LYS A 312 -14.15 9.58 19.86
N PRO A 313 -14.86 10.46 20.58
CA PRO A 313 -16.19 10.92 20.18
C PRO A 313 -16.16 11.48 18.75
N ARG A 314 -17.17 11.18 17.98
CA ARG A 314 -17.32 11.64 16.61
C ARG A 314 -17.40 13.16 16.52
N VAL A 315 -16.59 13.77 15.68
CA VAL A 315 -16.65 15.22 15.37
C VAL A 315 -17.52 15.49 14.14
N LEU A 316 -17.74 14.48 13.27
CA LEU A 316 -18.47 14.63 12.02
C LEU A 316 -19.77 13.82 11.98
N THR A 317 -20.80 14.36 11.33
CA THR A 317 -22.12 13.76 11.16
C THR A 317 -22.22 12.79 9.97
N LEU A 318 -21.14 12.62 9.19
CA LEU A 318 -21.10 11.67 8.10
C LEU A 318 -21.03 10.23 8.62
N PRO A 319 -21.49 9.22 7.86
CA PRO A 319 -21.31 7.80 8.20
C PRO A 319 -19.82 7.44 8.08
N ALA A 320 -19.04 8.10 8.91
CA ALA A 320 -17.63 7.81 9.01
C ALA A 320 -17.45 6.67 10.01
N PRO A 321 -16.46 5.86 9.81
CA PRO A 321 -16.07 4.78 10.70
C PRO A 321 -15.68 5.27 12.10
N ALA A 322 -15.35 4.35 12.97
CA ALA A 322 -14.77 4.66 14.27
C ALA A 322 -13.51 5.52 14.08
N SER A 323 -13.22 6.39 15.04
CA SER A 323 -12.13 7.36 14.97
C SER A 323 -10.73 6.76 15.25
N ASN A 324 -10.62 5.45 15.35
CA ASN A 324 -9.38 4.72 15.63
C ASN A 324 -8.96 3.78 14.50
N TRP A 325 -9.34 4.07 13.26
CA TRP A 325 -8.94 3.27 12.13
C TRP A 325 -7.43 3.31 11.91
N ALA A 326 -6.84 2.13 11.73
CA ALA A 326 -5.46 1.95 11.29
C ALA A 326 -5.49 1.62 9.79
N MET A 327 -5.34 2.65 8.95
CA MET A 327 -5.46 2.53 7.49
C MET A 327 -4.15 2.75 6.76
N SER A 328 -3.23 3.54 7.33
CA SER A 328 -1.99 3.88 6.64
C SER A 328 -0.98 2.74 6.62
N SER A 329 -0.09 2.76 5.63
CA SER A 329 1.12 1.94 5.67
C SER A 329 1.99 2.34 6.86
N PRO A 330 2.36 1.41 7.77
CA PRO A 330 3.21 1.74 8.91
C PRO A 330 4.60 2.21 8.44
N ALA A 331 5.04 3.38 8.92
CA ALA A 331 6.35 3.93 8.61
C ALA A 331 7.33 3.60 9.73
N PHE A 332 8.36 2.82 9.41
CA PHE A 332 9.43 2.51 10.36
C PHE A 332 10.48 3.60 10.40
N VAL A 333 10.90 3.97 11.61
CA VAL A 333 12.02 4.86 11.90
C VAL A 333 13.02 4.08 12.78
N PRO A 334 13.83 3.19 12.17
CA PRO A 334 14.63 2.20 12.91
C PRO A 334 15.64 2.81 13.87
N GLU A 335 16.26 3.93 13.51
CA GLU A 335 17.23 4.67 14.33
C GLU A 335 16.63 5.21 15.63
N ARG A 336 15.30 5.43 15.63
CA ARG A 336 14.54 5.91 16.79
C ARG A 336 13.75 4.79 17.47
N LYS A 337 13.70 3.59 16.87
CA LYS A 337 12.89 2.45 17.30
C LYS A 337 11.40 2.81 17.37
N GLU A 338 10.94 3.57 16.42
CA GLU A 338 9.57 4.04 16.31
C GLU A 338 8.87 3.46 15.08
N ILE A 339 7.54 3.31 15.18
CA ILE A 339 6.66 3.02 14.06
C ILE A 339 5.56 4.09 14.07
N TRP A 340 5.40 4.78 12.96
CA TRP A 340 4.37 5.79 12.79
C TRP A 340 3.25 5.25 11.90
N TYR A 341 2.01 5.51 12.28
CA TYR A 341 0.84 5.15 11.48
C TYR A 341 -0.33 6.09 11.78
N THR A 342 -1.31 6.13 10.90
CA THR A 342 -2.53 6.95 11.00
C THR A 342 -3.78 6.14 10.66
#